data_e4415c0abf388a9c73c7c71f60980dab
#
_entry.id   e4415c0abf388a9c73c7c71f60980dab
#
_cell.length_a   1.000
_cell.length_b   1.000
_cell.length_c   1.000
_cell.angle_alpha   90.00
_cell.angle_beta   90.00
_cell.angle_gamma   90.00
#
_symmetry.space_group_name_H-M   'P 1'
#
loop_
_entity.id
_entity.type
_entity.pdbx_description
1 polymer ?
#
loop_
_entity_poly.entity_id
_entity_poly.type
_entity_poly.pdbx_seq_one_letter_code
_entity_poly.pdbx_strand_id
1 'polypeptide(L)'
;MSGWVVAAMDALNYAGAVRFTPESDIPDLSGKVILVTGGGLNQVKAEEAIKSVKSSVSNDVEVVWIPLDLMSGKSIKNAAEQVNAQSSRLDVLILNAGVMALPPGETEMGHEIQLGTNHTGHFYLTKLLLPTLLKTAEEPDSDVRVVSLASVGHNFAPAFEKILDQEKLKKSLFAALGSKFLRLSGSTVQQGACNSLWAAAGAKKEELSNGGYHVPVGILERRNKWACNEDMGKRLWEWTELELTKANL
;
A
#
# COMPACT_ATOMS: atom_id res chain seq x y z
N MET A 1 -24.06 23.46 -7.54
CA MET A 1 -24.38 22.16 -6.89
C MET A 1 -23.14 21.48 -6.29
N SER A 2 -22.11 22.23 -5.92
CA SER A 2 -20.84 21.69 -5.36
C SER A 2 -20.73 21.77 -3.83
N GLY A 3 -21.52 22.57 -3.17
CA GLY A 3 -21.41 22.77 -1.72
C GLY A 3 -21.93 21.62 -0.83
N TRP A 4 -22.91 20.88 -1.30
CA TRP A 4 -23.52 19.80 -0.50
C TRP A 4 -22.74 18.48 -0.51
N VAL A 5 -21.99 18.22 -1.58
CA VAL A 5 -21.11 17.03 -1.66
C VAL A 5 -19.90 17.20 -0.76
N VAL A 6 -19.34 18.41 -0.70
CA VAL A 6 -18.22 18.74 0.19
C VAL A 6 -18.66 18.65 1.66
N ALA A 7 -19.82 19.18 2.00
CA ALA A 7 -20.35 19.12 3.37
C ALA A 7 -20.70 17.71 3.82
N ALA A 8 -21.17 16.83 2.92
CA ALA A 8 -21.42 15.42 3.24
C ALA A 8 -20.14 14.60 3.39
N MET A 9 -19.06 14.98 2.69
CA MET A 9 -17.74 14.35 2.85
C MET A 9 -17.02 14.86 4.11
N ASP A 10 -17.20 16.12 4.47
CA ASP A 10 -16.74 16.67 5.76
C ASP A 10 -17.49 16.05 6.95
N ALA A 11 -18.74 15.60 6.76
CA ALA A 11 -19.49 14.89 7.78
C ALA A 11 -19.04 13.41 7.98
N LEU A 12 -18.29 12.86 7.04
CA LEU A 12 -17.55 11.60 7.19
C LEU A 12 -16.14 11.82 7.77
N ASN A 13 -15.78 13.06 8.06
CA ASN A 13 -14.59 13.37 8.86
C ASN A 13 -14.79 12.75 10.23
N TYR A 14 -14.06 11.69 10.47
CA TYR A 14 -14.01 11.02 11.75
C TYR A 14 -13.71 12.05 12.85
N ALA A 15 -14.54 12.08 13.87
CA ALA A 15 -14.28 12.94 15.02
C ALA A 15 -12.88 12.62 15.57
N GLY A 16 -12.00 13.60 15.62
CA GLY A 16 -10.60 13.41 16.05
C GLY A 16 -9.57 13.33 14.92
N ALA A 17 -9.97 13.54 13.65
CA ALA A 17 -9.00 13.60 12.54
C ALA A 17 -7.91 14.63 12.81
N VAL A 18 -6.67 14.26 12.56
CA VAL A 18 -5.53 15.17 12.61
C VAL A 18 -5.63 16.14 11.44
N ARG A 19 -5.49 17.44 11.72
CA ARG A 19 -5.33 18.42 10.66
C ARG A 19 -3.92 18.24 10.08
N PHE A 20 -3.85 17.81 8.84
CA PHE A 20 -2.60 17.50 8.16
C PHE A 20 -2.58 18.13 6.77
N THR A 21 -1.55 18.92 6.55
CA THR A 21 -1.26 19.60 5.28
C THR A 21 0.13 19.11 4.83
N PRO A 22 0.22 18.24 3.82
CA PRO A 22 1.50 17.64 3.42
C PRO A 22 2.62 18.65 3.18
N GLU A 23 2.30 19.81 2.60
CA GLU A 23 3.27 20.84 2.22
C GLU A 23 3.93 21.52 3.43
N SER A 24 3.27 21.55 4.59
CA SER A 24 3.77 22.20 5.81
C SER A 24 4.17 21.22 6.91
N ASP A 25 3.57 20.03 6.92
CA ASP A 25 3.64 19.13 8.07
C ASP A 25 4.59 17.95 7.82
N ILE A 26 5.01 17.72 6.56
CA ILE A 26 6.08 16.77 6.25
C ILE A 26 7.43 17.44 6.50
N PRO A 27 8.30 16.86 7.35
CA PRO A 27 9.62 17.40 7.61
C PRO A 27 10.53 17.29 6.37
N ASP A 28 11.73 17.87 6.46
CA ASP A 28 12.76 17.66 5.44
C ASP A 28 13.14 16.17 5.37
N LEU A 29 13.01 15.60 4.18
CA LEU A 29 13.32 14.20 3.86
C LEU A 29 14.64 14.07 3.08
N SER A 30 15.50 15.09 3.09
CA SER A 30 16.80 15.05 2.41
C SER A 30 17.62 13.82 2.85
N GLY A 31 18.17 13.11 1.87
CA GLY A 31 18.93 11.87 2.10
C GLY A 31 18.09 10.63 2.44
N LYS A 32 16.77 10.73 2.46
CA LYS A 32 15.87 9.59 2.64
C LYS A 32 15.53 8.93 1.32
N VAL A 33 15.41 7.61 1.34
CA VAL A 33 14.99 6.80 0.20
C VAL A 33 13.58 6.27 0.45
N ILE A 34 12.68 6.59 -0.47
CA ILE A 34 11.25 6.26 -0.37
C ILE A 34 10.84 5.46 -1.60
N LEU A 35 10.28 4.28 -1.39
CA LEU A 35 9.71 3.45 -2.45
C LEU A 35 8.19 3.43 -2.35
N VAL A 36 7.52 3.76 -3.45
CA VAL A 36 6.05 3.73 -3.54
C VAL A 36 5.64 2.78 -4.66
N THR A 37 4.81 1.78 -4.35
CA THR A 37 4.24 0.91 -5.39
C THR A 37 3.02 1.58 -6.04
N GLY A 38 2.80 1.33 -7.34
CA GLY A 38 1.63 1.83 -8.06
C GLY A 38 1.94 2.79 -9.22
N GLY A 39 3.22 3.01 -9.55
CA GLY A 39 3.63 3.81 -10.71
C GLY A 39 3.24 3.19 -12.07
N GLY A 40 2.69 1.97 -12.07
CA GLY A 40 2.24 1.25 -13.26
C GLY A 40 3.38 0.68 -14.10
N LEU A 41 2.99 -0.10 -15.12
CA LEU A 41 3.93 -0.76 -16.05
C LEU A 41 4.15 0.04 -17.35
N ASN A 42 3.39 1.09 -17.56
CA ASN A 42 3.47 1.90 -18.78
C ASN A 42 4.56 2.96 -18.62
N GLN A 43 5.67 2.74 -19.30
CA GLN A 43 6.85 3.61 -19.24
C GLN A 43 6.51 5.07 -19.62
N VAL A 44 5.74 5.30 -20.66
CA VAL A 44 5.38 6.66 -21.09
C VAL A 44 4.62 7.41 -19.98
N LYS A 45 3.63 6.76 -19.35
CA LYS A 45 2.91 7.35 -18.24
C LYS A 45 3.79 7.57 -17.02
N ALA A 46 4.75 6.66 -16.77
CA ALA A 46 5.70 6.82 -15.67
C ALA A 46 6.63 8.02 -15.92
N GLU A 47 7.15 8.19 -17.14
CA GLU A 47 7.98 9.33 -17.52
C GLU A 47 7.22 10.66 -17.44
N GLU A 48 5.95 10.70 -17.84
CA GLU A 48 5.08 11.86 -17.68
C GLU A 48 4.85 12.19 -16.19
N ALA A 49 4.61 11.18 -15.35
CA ALA A 49 4.46 11.36 -13.92
C ALA A 49 5.74 11.88 -13.26
N ILE A 50 6.90 11.32 -13.61
CA ILE A 50 8.21 11.80 -13.15
C ILE A 50 8.42 13.26 -13.53
N LYS A 51 8.14 13.62 -14.77
CA LYS A 51 8.25 15.00 -15.23
C LYS A 51 7.35 15.94 -14.44
N SER A 52 6.12 15.52 -14.17
CA SER A 52 5.18 16.27 -13.34
C SER A 52 5.68 16.45 -11.91
N VAL A 53 6.18 15.38 -11.27
CA VAL A 53 6.74 15.44 -9.91
C VAL A 53 7.96 16.39 -9.90
N LYS A 54 8.92 16.20 -10.79
CA LYS A 54 10.14 17.04 -10.87
C LYS A 54 9.84 18.52 -11.13
N SER A 55 8.75 18.84 -11.82
CA SER A 55 8.33 20.23 -11.99
C SER A 55 7.71 20.87 -10.74
N SER A 56 7.29 20.05 -9.77
CA SER A 56 6.61 20.49 -8.54
C SER A 56 7.51 20.49 -7.30
N VAL A 57 8.72 19.95 -7.40
CA VAL A 57 9.69 19.85 -6.31
C VAL A 57 10.99 20.59 -6.66
N SER A 58 11.85 20.83 -5.65
CA SER A 58 13.18 21.37 -5.87
C SER A 58 14.03 20.43 -6.75
N ASN A 59 15.00 21.01 -7.46
CA ASN A 59 15.83 20.28 -8.44
C ASN A 59 16.71 19.17 -7.86
N ASP A 60 16.79 19.05 -6.54
CA ASP A 60 17.66 18.09 -5.84
C ASP A 60 16.99 16.73 -5.57
N VAL A 61 15.72 16.56 -5.97
CA VAL A 61 15.01 15.28 -5.78
C VAL A 61 15.22 14.35 -6.97
N GLU A 62 15.87 13.23 -6.72
CA GLU A 62 15.95 12.16 -7.70
C GLU A 62 14.66 11.34 -7.68
N VAL A 63 14.03 11.21 -8.83
CA VAL A 63 12.83 10.37 -9.03
C VAL A 63 13.13 9.32 -10.08
N VAL A 64 13.08 8.06 -9.69
CA VAL A 64 13.39 6.90 -10.54
C VAL A 64 12.15 6.04 -10.68
N TRP A 65 11.87 5.61 -11.90
CA TRP A 65 10.85 4.60 -12.14
C TRP A 65 11.48 3.21 -12.29
N ILE A 66 10.93 2.25 -11.54
CA ILE A 66 11.31 0.85 -11.61
C ILE A 66 10.08 0.06 -12.06
N PRO A 67 10.14 -0.67 -13.19
CA PRO A 67 9.02 -1.49 -13.62
C PRO A 67 8.69 -2.57 -12.59
N LEU A 68 7.43 -2.60 -12.16
CA LEU A 68 6.95 -3.56 -11.16
C LEU A 68 5.55 -4.06 -11.52
N ASP A 69 5.44 -5.35 -11.76
CA ASP A 69 4.18 -6.08 -11.82
C ASP A 69 4.04 -6.99 -10.60
N LEU A 70 3.12 -6.65 -9.70
CA LEU A 70 2.85 -7.43 -8.48
C LEU A 70 2.16 -8.79 -8.77
N MET A 71 1.72 -9.02 -10.00
CA MET A 71 1.18 -10.31 -10.42
C MET A 71 2.28 -11.31 -10.85
N SER A 72 3.52 -10.83 -11.05
CA SER A 72 4.65 -11.63 -11.55
C SER A 72 5.77 -11.71 -10.53
N GLY A 73 6.06 -12.92 -10.02
CA GLY A 73 7.16 -13.15 -9.08
C GLY A 73 8.51 -12.74 -9.66
N LYS A 74 8.73 -12.95 -10.95
CA LYS A 74 9.95 -12.52 -11.65
C LYS A 74 10.06 -10.99 -11.68
N SER A 75 8.97 -10.30 -11.97
CA SER A 75 8.95 -8.84 -11.99
C SER A 75 9.26 -8.25 -10.61
N ILE A 76 8.65 -8.82 -9.56
CA ILE A 76 8.88 -8.40 -8.18
C ILE A 76 10.36 -8.56 -7.80
N LYS A 77 10.95 -9.72 -8.10
CA LYS A 77 12.36 -9.99 -7.83
C LYS A 77 13.28 -9.00 -8.55
N ASN A 78 13.06 -8.79 -9.84
CA ASN A 78 13.82 -7.84 -10.63
C ASN A 78 13.72 -6.41 -10.10
N ALA A 79 12.53 -6.00 -9.68
CA ALA A 79 12.31 -4.67 -9.09
C ALA A 79 13.06 -4.51 -7.75
N ALA A 80 12.99 -5.50 -6.87
CA ALA A 80 13.73 -5.50 -5.61
C ALA A 80 15.25 -5.46 -5.81
N GLU A 81 15.77 -6.23 -6.78
CA GLU A 81 17.17 -6.23 -7.16
C GLU A 81 17.61 -4.84 -7.66
N GLN A 82 16.80 -4.17 -8.49
CA GLN A 82 17.07 -2.82 -8.96
C GLN A 82 17.08 -1.79 -7.83
N VAL A 83 16.13 -1.87 -6.88
CA VAL A 83 16.10 -1.00 -5.69
C VAL A 83 17.39 -1.18 -4.89
N ASN A 84 17.76 -2.41 -4.56
CA ASN A 84 18.94 -2.73 -3.78
C ASN A 84 20.28 -2.38 -4.49
N ALA A 85 20.28 -2.38 -5.83
CA ALA A 85 21.45 -1.96 -6.61
C ALA A 85 21.63 -0.44 -6.65
N GLN A 86 20.53 0.33 -6.57
CA GLN A 86 20.55 1.79 -6.61
C GLN A 86 20.76 2.42 -5.24
N SER A 87 20.36 1.74 -4.17
CA SER A 87 20.53 2.27 -2.82
C SER A 87 20.83 1.17 -1.79
N SER A 88 21.74 1.48 -0.88
CA SER A 88 22.04 0.64 0.28
C SER A 88 21.09 0.90 1.46
N ARG A 89 20.16 1.86 1.33
CA ARG A 89 19.17 2.22 2.36
C ARG A 89 17.76 2.29 1.77
N LEU A 90 16.77 2.05 2.60
CA LEU A 90 15.36 2.27 2.31
C LEU A 90 14.67 2.73 3.59
N ASP A 91 14.25 3.99 3.63
CA ASP A 91 13.66 4.59 4.83
C ASP A 91 12.15 4.39 4.88
N VAL A 92 11.47 4.48 3.73
CA VAL A 92 10.02 4.34 3.67
C VAL A 92 9.61 3.43 2.52
N LEU A 93 8.79 2.43 2.83
CA LEU A 93 8.14 1.59 1.83
C LEU A 93 6.63 1.79 1.91
N ILE A 94 6.03 2.35 0.84
CA ILE A 94 4.59 2.57 0.74
C ILE A 94 4.00 1.54 -0.23
N LEU A 95 3.27 0.57 0.32
CA LEU A 95 2.57 -0.48 -0.43
C LEU A 95 1.21 0.07 -0.88
N ASN A 96 1.24 0.95 -1.90
CA ASN A 96 0.08 1.72 -2.35
C ASN A 96 -0.64 1.07 -3.53
N ALA A 97 0.04 0.28 -4.35
CA ALA A 97 -0.59 -0.38 -5.48
C ALA A 97 -1.77 -1.26 -5.04
N GLY A 98 -2.79 -1.33 -5.86
CA GLY A 98 -3.90 -2.21 -5.59
C GLY A 98 -4.87 -2.29 -6.77
N VAL A 99 -5.50 -3.42 -6.88
CA VAL A 99 -6.57 -3.67 -7.85
C VAL A 99 -7.84 -4.05 -7.12
N MET A 100 -8.98 -3.64 -7.65
CA MET A 100 -10.29 -3.91 -7.07
C MET A 100 -11.33 -4.10 -8.17
N ALA A 101 -12.28 -4.99 -7.91
CA ALA A 101 -13.43 -5.24 -8.78
C ALA A 101 -13.03 -5.59 -10.23
N LEU A 102 -11.95 -6.35 -10.37
CA LEU A 102 -11.55 -6.94 -11.65
C LEU A 102 -12.42 -8.16 -11.98
N PRO A 103 -12.53 -8.50 -13.26
CA PRO A 103 -13.04 -9.81 -13.65
C PRO A 103 -12.29 -10.94 -12.96
N PRO A 104 -12.92 -12.11 -12.74
CA PRO A 104 -12.24 -13.28 -12.22
C PRO A 104 -10.97 -13.60 -13.00
N GLY A 105 -9.87 -13.84 -12.29
CA GLY A 105 -8.57 -14.09 -12.89
C GLY A 105 -7.55 -14.51 -11.84
N GLU A 106 -6.35 -14.84 -12.31
CA GLU A 106 -5.24 -15.23 -11.45
C GLU A 106 -3.93 -14.55 -11.84
N THR A 107 -3.04 -14.46 -10.88
CA THR A 107 -1.67 -13.99 -11.08
C THR A 107 -0.80 -15.11 -11.64
N GLU A 108 0.41 -14.80 -12.14
CA GLU A 108 1.40 -15.80 -12.56
C GLU A 108 1.79 -16.77 -11.41
N MET A 109 1.63 -16.33 -10.17
CA MET A 109 1.88 -17.13 -8.97
C MET A 109 0.70 -18.04 -8.60
N GLY A 110 -0.37 -18.07 -9.41
CA GLY A 110 -1.53 -18.95 -9.24
C GLY A 110 -2.55 -18.49 -8.20
N HIS A 111 -2.47 -17.24 -7.72
CA HIS A 111 -3.44 -16.69 -6.76
C HIS A 111 -4.54 -15.91 -7.44
N GLU A 112 -5.71 -15.82 -6.77
CA GLU A 112 -6.78 -14.91 -7.21
C GLU A 112 -6.20 -13.50 -7.39
N ILE A 113 -6.61 -12.85 -8.49
CA ILE A 113 -5.95 -11.66 -9.01
C ILE A 113 -5.85 -10.50 -8.02
N GLN A 114 -6.86 -10.29 -7.17
CA GLN A 114 -6.85 -9.21 -6.18
C GLN A 114 -6.02 -9.58 -4.95
N LEU A 115 -6.19 -10.81 -4.43
CA LEU A 115 -5.37 -11.30 -3.31
C LEU A 115 -3.90 -11.41 -3.72
N GLY A 116 -3.64 -11.95 -4.91
CA GLY A 116 -2.30 -12.10 -5.44
C GLY A 116 -1.58 -10.77 -5.61
N THR A 117 -2.26 -9.77 -6.20
CA THR A 117 -1.68 -8.43 -6.41
C THR A 117 -1.54 -7.66 -5.11
N ASN A 118 -2.64 -7.55 -4.33
CA ASN A 118 -2.69 -6.62 -3.20
C ASN A 118 -1.98 -7.18 -1.95
N HIS A 119 -1.95 -8.51 -1.79
CA HIS A 119 -1.34 -9.17 -0.63
C HIS A 119 -0.06 -9.92 -1.00
N THR A 120 -0.13 -11.00 -1.79
CA THR A 120 1.02 -11.88 -2.02
C THR A 120 2.17 -11.17 -2.71
N GLY A 121 1.88 -10.35 -3.72
CA GLY A 121 2.88 -9.55 -4.43
C GLY A 121 3.58 -8.55 -3.53
N HIS A 122 2.84 -7.81 -2.71
CA HIS A 122 3.41 -6.89 -1.73
C HIS A 122 4.19 -7.61 -0.62
N PHE A 123 3.68 -8.74 -0.15
CA PHE A 123 4.38 -9.58 0.83
C PHE A 123 5.75 -10.01 0.30
N TYR A 124 5.80 -10.51 -0.93
CA TYR A 124 7.04 -10.95 -1.56
C TYR A 124 8.02 -9.78 -1.78
N LEU A 125 7.54 -8.65 -2.29
CA LEU A 125 8.36 -7.44 -2.43
C LEU A 125 8.95 -7.00 -1.08
N THR A 126 8.11 -6.94 -0.05
CA THR A 126 8.55 -6.56 1.31
C THR A 126 9.59 -7.53 1.84
N LYS A 127 9.40 -8.83 1.66
CA LYS A 127 10.36 -9.88 2.07
C LYS A 127 11.73 -9.69 1.42
N LEU A 128 11.77 -9.37 0.11
CA LEU A 128 13.01 -9.14 -0.62
C LEU A 128 13.72 -7.82 -0.21
N LEU A 129 12.97 -6.82 0.21
CA LEU A 129 13.50 -5.52 0.65
C LEU A 129 13.76 -5.46 2.17
N LEU A 130 13.27 -6.44 2.93
CA LEU A 130 13.37 -6.45 4.39
C LEU A 130 14.82 -6.33 4.90
N PRO A 131 15.83 -7.01 4.33
CA PRO A 131 17.22 -6.84 4.76
C PRO A 131 17.69 -5.39 4.67
N THR A 132 17.33 -4.68 3.60
CA THR A 132 17.71 -3.27 3.39
C THR A 132 16.96 -2.36 4.37
N LEU A 133 15.67 -2.59 4.61
CA LEU A 133 14.88 -1.87 5.61
C LEU A 133 15.47 -2.04 7.02
N LEU A 134 15.80 -3.27 7.41
CA LEU A 134 16.39 -3.56 8.73
C LEU A 134 17.77 -2.93 8.89
N LYS A 135 18.62 -3.04 7.86
CA LYS A 135 19.94 -2.38 7.87
C LYS A 135 19.80 -0.86 8.02
N THR A 136 18.85 -0.24 7.32
CA THR A 136 18.57 1.20 7.44
C THR A 136 18.09 1.54 8.86
N ALA A 137 17.29 0.67 9.47
CA ALA A 137 16.78 0.88 10.82
C ALA A 137 17.87 0.81 11.92
N GLU A 138 19.02 0.22 11.63
CA GLU A 138 20.19 0.19 12.53
C GLU A 138 21.00 1.49 12.49
N GLU A 139 20.79 2.36 11.51
CA GLU A 139 21.49 3.64 11.42
C GLU A 139 21.03 4.60 12.52
N PRO A 140 21.94 5.43 13.08
CA PRO A 140 21.57 6.45 14.07
C PRO A 140 20.47 7.37 13.52
N ASP A 141 19.52 7.73 14.38
CA ASP A 141 18.39 8.64 14.07
C ASP A 141 17.50 8.19 12.90
N SER A 142 17.53 6.89 12.60
CA SER A 142 16.66 6.33 11.56
C SER A 142 15.20 6.21 12.04
N ASP A 143 14.28 6.44 11.12
CA ASP A 143 12.84 6.19 11.26
C ASP A 143 12.36 5.45 10.02
N VAL A 144 12.45 4.12 10.08
CA VAL A 144 12.08 3.26 8.95
C VAL A 144 10.62 2.85 9.08
N ARG A 145 9.86 3.09 8.02
CA ARG A 145 8.41 2.84 8.00
C ARG A 145 8.00 1.96 6.83
N VAL A 146 7.12 1.00 7.09
CA VAL A 146 6.37 0.28 6.06
C VAL A 146 4.90 0.64 6.19
N VAL A 147 4.36 1.32 5.20
CA VAL A 147 2.97 1.77 5.16
C VAL A 147 2.19 0.92 4.17
N SER A 148 1.30 0.08 4.68
CA SER A 148 0.44 -0.77 3.86
C SER A 148 -0.93 -0.13 3.72
N LEU A 149 -1.37 0.11 2.48
CA LEU A 149 -2.69 0.63 2.22
C LEU A 149 -3.74 -0.47 2.42
N ALA A 150 -4.78 -0.13 3.17
CA ALA A 150 -5.94 -0.96 3.40
C ALA A 150 -7.22 -0.19 3.04
N SER A 151 -8.37 -0.79 3.26
CA SER A 151 -9.66 -0.17 2.95
C SER A 151 -10.69 -0.58 3.99
N VAL A 152 -11.66 0.28 4.25
CA VAL A 152 -12.89 -0.09 5.00
C VAL A 152 -13.61 -1.28 4.38
N GLY A 153 -13.30 -1.60 3.13
CA GLY A 153 -13.76 -2.81 2.44
C GLY A 153 -13.44 -4.11 3.17
N HIS A 154 -12.43 -4.12 4.05
CA HIS A 154 -12.10 -5.29 4.89
C HIS A 154 -13.27 -5.73 5.78
N ASN A 155 -14.21 -4.83 6.12
CA ASN A 155 -15.41 -5.17 6.88
C ASN A 155 -16.38 -6.05 6.10
N PHE A 156 -16.27 -6.07 4.78
CA PHE A 156 -17.08 -6.89 3.86
C PHE A 156 -16.32 -8.11 3.34
N ALA A 157 -15.10 -8.34 3.82
CA ALA A 157 -14.29 -9.47 3.41
C ALA A 157 -15.01 -10.80 3.75
N PRO A 158 -14.91 -11.82 2.89
CA PRO A 158 -15.43 -13.15 3.19
C PRO A 158 -14.69 -13.78 4.38
N ALA A 159 -15.27 -14.84 4.95
CA ALA A 159 -14.62 -15.59 6.01
C ALA A 159 -13.21 -16.04 5.59
N PHE A 160 -12.28 -16.05 6.53
CA PHE A 160 -10.85 -16.30 6.30
C PHE A 160 -10.59 -17.60 5.50
N GLU A 161 -11.28 -18.67 5.83
CA GLU A 161 -11.16 -19.96 5.12
C GLU A 161 -11.53 -19.87 3.65
N LYS A 162 -12.46 -18.95 3.29
CA LYS A 162 -12.83 -18.71 1.89
C LYS A 162 -11.75 -17.91 1.15
N ILE A 163 -10.98 -17.08 1.86
CA ILE A 163 -9.85 -16.33 1.29
C ILE A 163 -8.72 -17.29 0.94
N LEU A 164 -8.48 -18.29 1.77
CA LEU A 164 -7.46 -19.31 1.52
C LEU A 164 -7.88 -20.37 0.48
N ASP A 165 -9.18 -20.51 0.20
CA ASP A 165 -9.70 -21.39 -0.86
C ASP A 165 -9.62 -20.68 -2.22
N GLN A 166 -8.43 -20.68 -2.80
CA GLN A 166 -8.14 -19.97 -4.04
C GLN A 166 -9.02 -20.42 -5.22
N GLU A 167 -9.38 -21.72 -5.29
CA GLU A 167 -10.22 -22.23 -6.36
C GLU A 167 -11.66 -21.68 -6.34
N LYS A 168 -12.18 -21.40 -5.15
CA LYS A 168 -13.47 -20.72 -5.01
C LYS A 168 -13.35 -19.22 -5.17
N LEU A 169 -12.28 -18.63 -4.67
CA LEU A 169 -12.06 -17.19 -4.73
C LEU A 169 -11.92 -16.73 -6.18
N LYS A 170 -11.13 -17.42 -6.99
CA LYS A 170 -10.94 -17.16 -8.43
C LYS A 170 -12.25 -17.15 -9.23
N LYS A 171 -13.25 -17.93 -8.81
CA LYS A 171 -14.56 -18.02 -9.46
C LYS A 171 -15.58 -17.03 -8.90
N SER A 172 -15.23 -16.26 -7.88
CA SER A 172 -16.15 -15.37 -7.19
C SER A 172 -16.42 -14.08 -8.01
N LEU A 173 -17.67 -13.89 -8.42
CA LEU A 173 -18.14 -12.66 -9.05
C LEU A 173 -18.36 -11.50 -8.05
N PHE A 174 -18.10 -11.72 -6.76
CA PHE A 174 -18.43 -10.75 -5.71
C PHE A 174 -17.63 -9.44 -5.85
N ALA A 175 -16.46 -9.50 -6.43
CA ALA A 175 -15.61 -8.35 -6.68
C ALA A 175 -16.20 -7.37 -7.72
N ALA A 176 -16.95 -7.84 -8.69
CA ALA A 176 -17.47 -7.01 -9.78
C ALA A 176 -18.72 -6.18 -9.42
N LEU A 177 -19.50 -6.62 -8.43
CA LEU A 177 -20.75 -5.94 -8.03
C LEU A 177 -20.53 -4.72 -7.13
N GLY A 178 -19.44 -4.68 -6.36
CA GLY A 178 -19.13 -3.57 -5.45
C GLY A 178 -18.67 -2.27 -6.14
N SER A 179 -18.19 -2.36 -7.39
CA SER A 179 -17.56 -1.23 -8.08
C SER A 179 -18.48 -0.06 -8.40
N LYS A 180 -19.77 -0.31 -8.64
CA LYS A 180 -20.74 0.75 -8.96
C LYS A 180 -21.10 1.61 -7.74
N PHE A 181 -21.10 1.04 -6.53
CA PHE A 181 -21.47 1.76 -5.31
C PHE A 181 -20.32 2.64 -4.79
N LEU A 182 -19.07 2.18 -4.94
CA LEU A 182 -17.87 2.89 -4.48
C LEU A 182 -17.52 4.13 -5.33
N ARG A 183 -17.98 4.20 -6.58
CA ARG A 183 -17.76 5.38 -7.46
C ARG A 183 -18.49 6.65 -7.00
N LEU A 184 -19.47 6.56 -6.13
CA LEU A 184 -20.28 7.69 -5.65
C LEU A 184 -19.77 8.36 -4.38
N SER A 185 -18.79 7.76 -3.68
CA SER A 185 -18.26 8.23 -2.39
C SER A 185 -16.74 8.48 -2.38
N GLY A 186 -16.14 8.70 -3.54
CA GLY A 186 -14.68 8.86 -3.65
C GLY A 186 -14.19 10.22 -3.18
N SER A 187 -13.12 10.22 -2.38
CA SER A 187 -12.30 11.40 -2.08
C SER A 187 -11.53 11.85 -3.32
N THR A 188 -11.05 13.09 -3.34
CA THR A 188 -10.05 13.51 -4.34
C THR A 188 -8.76 12.73 -4.16
N VAL A 189 -7.91 12.71 -5.19
CA VAL A 189 -6.59 12.04 -5.12
C VAL A 189 -5.76 12.63 -3.97
N GLN A 190 -5.77 13.94 -3.80
CA GLN A 190 -5.07 14.65 -2.73
C GLN A 190 -5.57 14.21 -1.36
N GLN A 191 -6.88 14.20 -1.14
CA GLN A 191 -7.47 13.74 0.12
C GLN A 191 -7.16 12.27 0.40
N GLY A 192 -7.22 11.43 -0.63
CA GLY A 192 -6.89 10.00 -0.51
C GLY A 192 -5.44 9.74 -0.11
N ALA A 193 -4.52 10.58 -0.58
CA ALA A 193 -3.09 10.47 -0.25
C ALA A 193 -2.75 10.93 1.17
N CYS A 194 -3.52 11.84 1.77
CA CYS A 194 -3.16 12.48 3.06
C CYS A 194 -2.86 11.48 4.17
N ASN A 195 -3.67 10.42 4.34
CA ASN A 195 -3.47 9.45 5.42
C ASN A 195 -2.18 8.63 5.23
N SER A 196 -1.88 8.25 3.99
CA SER A 196 -0.65 7.51 3.67
C SER A 196 0.59 8.39 3.85
N LEU A 197 0.52 9.67 3.43
CA LEU A 197 1.60 10.63 3.61
C LEU A 197 1.82 10.97 5.08
N TRP A 198 0.73 11.12 5.86
CA TRP A 198 0.80 11.29 7.30
C TRP A 198 1.52 10.10 7.95
N ALA A 199 1.11 8.87 7.67
CA ALA A 199 1.75 7.69 8.24
C ALA A 199 3.20 7.50 7.78
N ALA A 200 3.50 7.87 6.53
CA ALA A 200 4.82 7.68 5.93
C ALA A 200 5.86 8.69 6.42
N ALA A 201 5.45 9.96 6.63
CA ALA A 201 6.40 11.03 6.87
C ALA A 201 5.92 12.15 7.82
N GLY A 202 4.60 12.38 7.95
CA GLY A 202 4.06 13.49 8.75
C GLY A 202 3.90 13.15 10.23
N ALA A 203 3.52 11.91 10.56
CA ALA A 203 3.32 11.49 11.95
C ALA A 203 4.63 11.44 12.73
N LYS A 204 4.61 11.86 13.98
CA LYS A 204 5.70 11.57 14.91
C LYS A 204 5.70 10.09 15.26
N LYS A 205 6.86 9.55 15.60
CA LYS A 205 7.03 8.13 15.94
C LYS A 205 6.08 7.67 17.07
N GLU A 206 5.85 8.56 18.04
CA GLU A 206 4.98 8.32 19.20
C GLU A 206 3.48 8.30 18.86
N GLU A 207 3.10 8.85 17.72
CA GLU A 207 1.71 8.86 17.22
C GLU A 207 1.37 7.58 16.46
N LEU A 208 2.39 6.78 16.12
CA LEU A 208 2.23 5.55 15.36
C LEU A 208 2.25 4.33 16.29
N SER A 209 1.29 3.45 16.10
CA SER A 209 1.31 2.10 16.68
C SER A 209 1.81 1.11 15.63
N ASN A 210 2.78 0.27 15.98
CA ASN A 210 3.25 -0.77 15.07
C ASN A 210 2.10 -1.72 14.72
N GLY A 211 1.83 -1.89 13.42
CA GLY A 211 0.65 -2.61 12.92
C GLY A 211 -0.68 -1.91 13.18
N GLY A 212 -0.67 -0.63 13.58
CA GLY A 212 -1.89 0.17 13.77
C GLY A 212 -2.66 0.39 12.46
N TYR A 213 -3.98 0.39 12.56
CA TYR A 213 -4.86 0.74 11.45
C TYR A 213 -5.39 2.17 11.65
N HIS A 214 -4.99 3.05 10.75
CA HIS A 214 -5.36 4.46 10.82
C HIS A 214 -6.30 4.81 9.67
N VAL A 215 -7.37 5.53 10.00
CA VAL A 215 -8.29 6.09 9.00
C VAL A 215 -8.03 7.58 8.84
N PRO A 216 -8.51 8.21 7.77
CA PRO A 216 -8.18 9.60 7.44
C PRO A 216 -8.62 10.63 8.48
N VAL A 217 -7.69 11.49 8.95
CA VAL A 217 -6.23 11.38 8.87
C VAL A 217 -5.72 11.08 10.28
N GLY A 218 -4.85 10.07 10.41
CA GLY A 218 -4.17 9.78 11.67
C GLY A 218 -5.01 9.20 12.81
N ILE A 219 -6.30 8.92 12.59
CA ILE A 219 -7.16 8.35 13.62
C ILE A 219 -6.87 6.86 13.74
N LEU A 220 -6.39 6.42 14.90
CA LEU A 220 -6.27 5.00 15.21
C LEU A 220 -7.66 4.39 15.37
N GLU A 221 -8.07 3.58 14.40
CA GLU A 221 -9.36 2.91 14.43
C GLU A 221 -9.23 1.46 14.89
N ARG A 222 -10.25 1.00 15.62
CA ARG A 222 -10.35 -0.39 16.00
C ARG A 222 -10.66 -1.24 14.77
N ARG A 223 -9.73 -2.11 14.41
CA ARG A 223 -9.92 -3.12 13.38
C ARG A 223 -11.09 -4.04 13.73
N ASN A 224 -11.75 -4.62 12.73
CA ASN A 224 -12.75 -5.64 12.98
C ASN A 224 -12.14 -6.88 13.69
N LYS A 225 -12.98 -7.72 14.29
CA LYS A 225 -12.54 -8.88 15.07
C LYS A 225 -11.65 -9.85 14.30
N TRP A 226 -11.79 -9.91 12.99
CA TRP A 226 -10.99 -10.79 12.14
C TRP A 226 -9.58 -10.22 11.92
N ALA A 227 -9.48 -8.91 11.66
CA ALA A 227 -8.21 -8.23 11.48
C ALA A 227 -7.40 -8.08 12.79
N CYS A 228 -8.03 -8.29 13.95
CA CYS A 228 -7.36 -8.32 15.26
C CYS A 228 -7.03 -9.74 15.74
N ASN A 229 -7.29 -10.77 14.93
CA ASN A 229 -7.06 -12.15 15.32
C ASN A 229 -5.62 -12.56 14.96
N GLU A 230 -4.78 -12.68 15.98
CA GLU A 230 -3.35 -13.02 15.83
C GLU A 230 -3.14 -14.40 15.21
N ASP A 231 -3.98 -15.39 15.56
CA ASP A 231 -3.89 -16.74 14.97
C ASP A 231 -4.19 -16.70 13.48
N MET A 232 -5.16 -15.91 13.05
CA MET A 232 -5.45 -15.72 11.63
C MET A 232 -4.30 -15.01 10.92
N GLY A 233 -3.73 -13.98 11.54
CA GLY A 233 -2.54 -13.29 11.02
C GLY A 233 -1.37 -14.25 10.82
N LYS A 234 -1.08 -15.08 11.82
CA LYS A 234 -0.04 -16.11 11.74
C LYS A 234 -0.33 -17.13 10.64
N ARG A 235 -1.55 -17.67 10.57
CA ARG A 235 -1.96 -18.60 9.51
C ARG A 235 -1.84 -17.99 8.11
N LEU A 236 -2.20 -16.71 7.95
CA LEU A 236 -2.05 -16.02 6.66
C LEU A 236 -0.58 -15.87 6.29
N TRP A 237 0.26 -15.52 7.25
CA TRP A 237 1.71 -15.43 7.05
C TRP A 237 2.30 -16.78 6.60
N GLU A 238 2.05 -17.83 7.36
CA GLU A 238 2.54 -19.19 7.08
C GLU A 238 2.03 -19.71 5.72
N TRP A 239 0.76 -19.44 5.41
CA TRP A 239 0.18 -19.78 4.11
C TRP A 239 0.90 -19.03 2.99
N THR A 240 1.14 -17.72 3.15
CA THR A 240 1.80 -16.91 2.11
C THR A 240 3.25 -17.39 1.87
N GLU A 241 4.00 -17.69 2.94
CA GLU A 241 5.35 -18.25 2.84
C GLU A 241 5.35 -19.59 2.08
N LEU A 242 4.38 -20.45 2.39
CA LEU A 242 4.23 -21.74 1.71
C LEU A 242 3.91 -21.55 0.22
N GLU A 243 3.03 -20.63 -0.13
CA GLU A 243 2.66 -20.37 -1.52
C GLU A 243 3.85 -19.80 -2.31
N LEU A 244 4.63 -18.89 -1.74
CA LEU A 244 5.87 -18.43 -2.38
C LEU A 244 6.86 -19.57 -2.61
N THR A 245 7.02 -20.45 -1.63
CA THR A 245 7.89 -21.64 -1.76
C THR A 245 7.43 -22.56 -2.89
N LYS A 246 6.11 -22.80 -3.02
CA LYS A 246 5.55 -23.60 -4.11
C LYS A 246 5.79 -22.96 -5.48
N ALA A 247 5.80 -21.63 -5.54
CA ALA A 247 6.11 -20.88 -6.76
C ALA A 247 7.62 -20.75 -7.05
N ASN A 248 8.48 -21.39 -6.25
CA ASN A 248 9.95 -21.29 -6.31
C ASN A 248 10.49 -19.84 -6.17
N LEU A 249 9.92 -19.08 -5.25
CA LEU A 249 10.21 -17.67 -4.97
C LEU A 249 10.80 -17.47 -3.56
#